data_53efcd27eab208ef85b0058d8f029d0d
#
_entry.id   53efcd27eab208ef85b0058d8f029d0d
#
_cell.length_a   1.000
_cell.length_b   1.000
_cell.length_c   1.000
_cell.angle_alpha   90.00
_cell.angle_beta   90.00
_cell.angle_gamma   90.00
#
_symmetry.space_group_name_H-M   'P 1'
#
loop_
_entity.id
_entity.type
_entity.pdbx_description
1 polymer ?
#
loop_
_entity_poly.entity_id
_entity_poly.type
_entity_poly.pdbx_seq_one_letter_code
_entity_poly.pdbx_strand_id
1 'polypeptide(L)'
;MRFASIGTPGASRSIRLEGDRRRAGFTLLEALVALALVLTFAAALGPHLFQARRVMSNAAGRVAAHSLLRSLLESPLDRPNLAKASHEGETAGLRWRISVQVMDADAFSVPQIDPPPNVSGQSRPQQPTWHAYRVIASVSWGPAQVLTAETVRLGMPE
;
A
#
# COMPACT_ATOMS: atom_id res chain seq x y z
N MET A 1 43.22 -89.77 -38.27
CA MET A 1 42.04 -89.33 -37.54
C MET A 1 41.59 -88.00 -38.10
N ARG A 2 40.39 -87.99 -38.73
CA ARG A 2 39.79 -86.83 -39.40
C ARG A 2 38.93 -86.09 -38.42
N PHE A 3 39.12 -84.75 -38.29
CA PHE A 3 38.11 -83.92 -37.66
C PHE A 3 37.52 -82.96 -38.72
N ALA A 4 36.24 -83.09 -38.90
CA ALA A 4 35.44 -82.29 -39.78
C ALA A 4 35.17 -80.90 -39.15
N SER A 5 35.41 -79.84 -39.92
CA SER A 5 35.06 -78.48 -39.57
C SER A 5 33.58 -78.26 -40.04
N ILE A 6 32.72 -77.91 -39.05
CA ILE A 6 31.35 -77.54 -39.30
C ILE A 6 31.30 -76.00 -39.33
N GLY A 7 31.08 -75.50 -40.59
CA GLY A 7 30.84 -74.08 -40.78
C GLY A 7 29.42 -73.66 -40.42
N THR A 8 29.27 -72.66 -39.56
CA THR A 8 27.98 -72.07 -39.24
C THR A 8 27.78 -70.80 -40.08
N PRO A 9 26.71 -70.69 -40.86
CA PRO A 9 26.41 -69.43 -41.56
C PRO A 9 25.75 -68.42 -40.58
N GLY A 10 26.52 -67.40 -40.20
CA GLY A 10 26.01 -66.30 -39.47
C GLY A 10 25.10 -65.38 -40.31
N ALA A 11 23.80 -65.53 -40.14
CA ALA A 11 22.84 -64.64 -40.72
C ALA A 11 22.89 -63.24 -40.00
N SER A 12 23.61 -62.33 -40.59
CA SER A 12 23.57 -60.93 -40.19
C SER A 12 22.20 -60.30 -40.48
N ARG A 13 21.31 -60.33 -39.51
CA ARG A 13 20.08 -59.57 -39.55
C ARG A 13 20.44 -58.08 -39.31
N SER A 14 20.60 -57.35 -40.39
CA SER A 14 20.61 -55.91 -40.37
C SER A 14 19.23 -55.41 -39.93
N ILE A 15 19.13 -55.06 -38.67
CA ILE A 15 17.99 -54.32 -38.13
C ILE A 15 18.09 -52.91 -38.75
N ARG A 16 17.36 -52.73 -39.86
CA ARG A 16 17.05 -51.40 -40.35
C ARG A 16 16.20 -50.73 -39.30
N LEU A 17 16.84 -49.87 -38.48
CA LEU A 17 16.14 -48.88 -37.68
C LEU A 17 15.61 -47.81 -38.64
N GLU A 18 14.46 -48.12 -39.19
CA GLU A 18 13.65 -47.22 -40.01
C GLU A 18 13.02 -46.18 -39.11
N GLY A 19 13.89 -45.36 -38.52
CA GLY A 19 13.50 -44.15 -37.78
C GLY A 19 13.50 -42.97 -38.73
N ASP A 20 12.73 -43.04 -39.80
CA ASP A 20 12.34 -41.86 -40.56
C ASP A 20 11.39 -41.04 -39.72
N ARG A 21 12.01 -40.33 -38.73
CA ARG A 21 11.35 -39.20 -38.08
C ARG A 21 11.15 -38.17 -39.18
N ARG A 22 10.04 -38.26 -39.87
CA ARG A 22 9.50 -37.17 -40.66
C ARG A 22 9.59 -35.94 -39.80
N ARG A 23 10.59 -35.10 -40.02
CA ARG A 23 10.63 -33.73 -39.54
C ARG A 23 9.46 -33.06 -40.24
N ALA A 24 8.27 -33.18 -39.60
CA ALA A 24 7.12 -32.41 -40.01
C ALA A 24 7.54 -30.96 -39.88
N GLY A 25 7.93 -30.34 -40.96
CA GLY A 25 8.22 -28.91 -41.00
C GLY A 25 6.94 -28.21 -40.58
N PHE A 26 7.05 -27.31 -39.64
CA PHE A 26 5.95 -26.44 -39.24
C PHE A 26 5.34 -25.83 -40.50
N THR A 27 4.09 -26.08 -40.76
CA THR A 27 3.40 -25.50 -41.91
C THR A 27 3.20 -23.99 -41.61
N LEU A 28 3.28 -23.15 -42.62
CA LEU A 28 3.05 -21.70 -42.50
C LEU A 28 1.68 -21.43 -41.89
N LEU A 29 0.69 -22.28 -42.19
CA LEU A 29 -0.65 -22.22 -41.60
C LEU A 29 -0.62 -22.43 -40.07
N GLU A 30 0.14 -23.40 -39.59
CA GLU A 30 0.24 -23.71 -38.16
C GLU A 30 0.90 -22.56 -37.38
N ALA A 31 1.96 -21.96 -37.98
CA ALA A 31 2.57 -20.77 -37.42
C ALA A 31 1.60 -19.57 -37.34
N LEU A 32 0.75 -19.42 -38.35
CA LEU A 32 -0.24 -18.34 -38.43
C LEU A 32 -1.36 -18.55 -37.40
N VAL A 33 -1.82 -19.79 -37.23
CA VAL A 33 -2.81 -20.18 -36.21
C VAL A 33 -2.23 -19.96 -34.80
N ALA A 34 -0.99 -20.41 -34.56
CA ALA A 34 -0.32 -20.20 -33.28
C ALA A 34 -0.17 -18.73 -32.96
N LEU A 35 0.22 -17.89 -33.92
CA LEU A 35 0.33 -16.45 -33.76
C LEU A 35 -1.03 -15.82 -33.43
N ALA A 36 -2.10 -16.21 -34.14
CA ALA A 36 -3.45 -15.70 -33.87
C ALA A 36 -3.92 -16.05 -32.44
N LEU A 37 -3.63 -17.26 -31.98
CA LEU A 37 -3.93 -17.66 -30.60
C LEU A 37 -3.15 -16.85 -29.59
N VAL A 38 -1.85 -16.65 -29.78
CA VAL A 38 -1.02 -15.84 -28.88
C VAL A 38 -1.53 -14.40 -28.80
N LEU A 39 -1.89 -13.80 -29.95
CA LEU A 39 -2.44 -12.45 -30.00
C LEU A 39 -3.79 -12.37 -29.27
N THR A 40 -4.63 -13.37 -29.41
CA THR A 40 -5.93 -13.43 -28.73
C THR A 40 -5.74 -13.50 -27.20
N PHE A 41 -4.83 -14.36 -26.74
CA PHE A 41 -4.48 -14.44 -25.32
C PHE A 41 -3.86 -13.15 -24.80
N ALA A 42 -2.95 -12.54 -25.55
CA ALA A 42 -2.32 -11.27 -25.16
C ALA A 42 -3.36 -10.14 -25.04
N ALA A 43 -4.31 -10.09 -25.98
CA ALA A 43 -5.40 -9.12 -25.95
C ALA A 43 -6.34 -9.32 -24.74
N ALA A 44 -6.60 -10.56 -24.36
CA ALA A 44 -7.43 -10.89 -23.21
C ALA A 44 -6.72 -10.62 -21.87
N LEU A 45 -5.44 -10.96 -21.74
CA LEU A 45 -4.70 -10.85 -20.49
C LEU A 45 -4.11 -9.46 -20.25
N GLY A 46 -3.83 -8.69 -21.31
CA GLY A 46 -3.23 -7.36 -21.21
C GLY A 46 -3.96 -6.43 -20.25
N PRO A 47 -5.27 -6.19 -20.40
CA PRO A 47 -6.04 -5.32 -19.51
C PRO A 47 -6.01 -5.76 -18.05
N HIS A 48 -6.03 -7.07 -17.77
CA HIS A 48 -6.00 -7.61 -16.41
C HIS A 48 -4.67 -7.33 -15.71
N LEU A 49 -3.56 -7.42 -16.43
CA LEU A 49 -2.24 -7.09 -15.89
C LEU A 49 -2.10 -5.61 -15.55
N PHE A 50 -2.65 -4.72 -16.38
CA PHE A 50 -2.67 -3.28 -16.09
C PHE A 50 -3.53 -2.96 -14.86
N GLN A 51 -4.70 -3.58 -14.74
CA GLN A 51 -5.56 -3.41 -13.57
C GLN A 51 -4.89 -3.93 -12.29
N ALA A 52 -4.25 -5.11 -12.33
CA ALA A 52 -3.54 -5.66 -11.19
C ALA A 52 -2.42 -4.73 -10.70
N ARG A 53 -1.60 -4.19 -11.61
CA ARG A 53 -0.57 -3.20 -11.26
C ARG A 53 -1.15 -1.94 -10.62
N ARG A 54 -2.25 -1.43 -11.15
CA ARG A 54 -2.92 -0.24 -10.60
C ARG A 54 -3.46 -0.50 -9.19
N VAL A 55 -4.06 -1.66 -8.95
CA VAL A 55 -4.54 -2.06 -7.62
C VAL A 55 -3.39 -2.18 -6.63
N MET A 56 -2.28 -2.81 -7.03
CA MET A 56 -1.10 -2.97 -6.18
C MET A 56 -0.45 -1.62 -5.83
N SER A 57 -0.31 -0.71 -6.80
CA SER A 57 0.26 0.62 -6.53
C SER A 57 -0.63 1.44 -5.61
N ASN A 58 -1.95 1.35 -5.76
CA ASN A 58 -2.90 2.02 -4.88
C ASN A 58 -2.86 1.45 -3.45
N ALA A 59 -2.74 0.14 -3.31
CA ALA A 59 -2.62 -0.51 -2.00
C ALA A 59 -1.34 -0.10 -1.28
N ALA A 60 -0.20 -0.09 -1.98
CA ALA A 60 1.07 0.36 -1.43
C ALA A 60 1.02 1.84 -1.01
N GLY A 61 0.45 2.71 -1.84
CA GLY A 61 0.25 4.12 -1.54
C GLY A 61 -0.62 4.33 -0.29
N ARG A 62 -1.70 3.55 -0.16
CA ARG A 62 -2.57 3.60 1.02
C ARG A 62 -1.86 3.21 2.32
N VAL A 63 -1.05 2.16 2.29
CA VAL A 63 -0.26 1.73 3.46
C VAL A 63 0.75 2.80 3.86
N ALA A 64 1.48 3.36 2.90
CA ALA A 64 2.43 4.43 3.14
C ALA A 64 1.73 5.70 3.68
N ALA A 65 0.59 6.08 3.10
CA ALA A 65 -0.20 7.22 3.57
C ALA A 65 -0.71 7.01 5.00
N HIS A 66 -1.15 5.80 5.35
CA HIS A 66 -1.59 5.49 6.72
C HIS A 66 -0.44 5.59 7.73
N SER A 67 0.74 5.07 7.37
CA SER A 67 1.93 5.17 8.21
C SER A 67 2.36 6.62 8.44
N LEU A 68 2.39 7.43 7.36
CA LEU A 68 2.71 8.85 7.45
C LEU A 68 1.68 9.61 8.29
N LEU A 69 0.39 9.36 8.07
CA LEU A 69 -0.69 9.98 8.82
C LEU A 69 -0.56 9.72 10.33
N ARG A 70 -0.28 8.47 10.68
CA ARG A 70 -0.05 8.09 12.07
C ARG A 70 1.14 8.83 12.67
N SER A 71 2.27 8.87 11.96
CA SER A 71 3.47 9.59 12.39
C SER A 71 3.22 11.09 12.56
N LEU A 72 2.43 11.71 11.68
CA LEU A 72 2.03 13.12 11.80
C LEU A 72 1.16 13.38 13.03
N LEU A 73 0.23 12.47 13.33
CA LEU A 73 -0.63 12.58 14.50
C LEU A 73 0.09 12.26 15.82
N GLU A 74 1.11 11.42 15.80
CA GLU A 74 1.92 11.07 16.99
C GLU A 74 3.04 12.11 17.24
N SER A 75 3.43 12.88 16.23
CA SER A 75 4.45 13.91 16.35
C SER A 75 4.06 14.94 17.42
N PRO A 76 4.99 15.31 18.32
CA PRO A 76 4.75 16.40 19.25
C PRO A 76 4.57 17.69 18.44
N LEU A 77 3.37 18.25 18.49
CA LEU A 77 3.12 19.58 17.94
C LEU A 77 3.69 20.58 18.96
N ASP A 78 4.79 21.22 18.60
CA ASP A 78 5.35 22.29 19.43
C ASP A 78 4.33 23.40 19.62
N ARG A 79 4.25 23.92 20.84
CA ARG A 79 3.27 24.96 21.24
C ARG A 79 3.15 26.14 20.27
N PRO A 80 4.25 26.71 19.71
CA PRO A 80 4.15 27.80 18.74
C PRO A 80 3.53 27.35 17.40
N ASN A 81 3.51 26.06 17.11
CA ASN A 81 2.89 25.52 15.89
C ASN A 81 1.40 25.23 16.05
N LEU A 82 0.90 25.11 17.28
CA LEU A 82 -0.55 25.01 17.54
C LEU A 82 -1.27 26.33 17.23
N ALA A 83 -0.59 27.46 17.31
CA ALA A 83 -1.14 28.77 16.96
C ALA A 83 -1.22 29.02 15.43
N LYS A 84 -0.48 28.26 14.64
CA LYS A 84 -0.51 28.36 13.17
C LYS A 84 -1.55 27.43 12.61
N ALA A 85 -2.57 27.97 11.98
CA ALA A 85 -3.77 27.27 11.53
C ALA A 85 -3.55 26.08 10.56
N SER A 86 -2.44 26.00 9.84
CA SER A 86 -2.16 24.88 8.95
C SER A 86 -0.68 24.74 8.60
N HIS A 87 -0.25 23.49 8.49
CA HIS A 87 1.06 23.09 7.99
C HIS A 87 0.87 22.13 6.83
N GLU A 88 1.66 22.25 5.78
CA GLU A 88 1.63 21.34 4.65
C GLU A 88 3.04 21.03 4.16
N GLY A 89 3.19 19.86 3.55
CA GLY A 89 4.47 19.44 3.03
C GLY A 89 4.36 18.21 2.13
N GLU A 90 5.52 17.71 1.71
CA GLU A 90 5.63 16.51 0.91
C GLU A 90 6.71 15.59 1.50
N THR A 91 6.40 14.31 1.64
CA THR A 91 7.32 13.30 2.15
C THR A 91 7.17 12.03 1.34
N ALA A 92 8.26 11.55 0.74
CA ALA A 92 8.28 10.32 -0.09
C ALA A 92 7.21 10.31 -1.21
N GLY A 93 6.94 11.47 -1.84
CA GLY A 93 5.94 11.60 -2.90
C GLY A 93 4.48 11.65 -2.39
N LEU A 94 4.28 11.69 -1.08
CA LEU A 94 2.99 11.87 -0.44
C LEU A 94 2.85 13.32 -0.01
N ARG A 95 1.78 13.98 -0.42
CA ARG A 95 1.44 15.33 0.05
C ARG A 95 0.63 15.22 1.32
N TRP A 96 0.98 16.02 2.31
CA TRP A 96 0.27 16.05 3.58
C TRP A 96 -0.08 17.46 4.01
N ARG A 97 -1.16 17.56 4.78
CA ARG A 97 -1.61 18.79 5.41
C ARG A 97 -2.10 18.51 6.82
N ILE A 98 -1.72 19.35 7.75
CA ILE A 98 -2.23 19.37 9.12
C ILE A 98 -2.92 20.70 9.33
N SER A 99 -4.15 20.68 9.84
CA SER A 99 -4.86 21.87 10.30
C SER A 99 -5.21 21.73 11.78
N VAL A 100 -5.04 22.80 12.52
CA VAL A 100 -5.33 22.88 13.94
C VAL A 100 -6.45 23.89 14.15
N GLN A 101 -7.48 23.49 14.89
CA GLN A 101 -8.63 24.32 15.23
C GLN A 101 -8.78 24.31 16.75
N VAL A 102 -8.93 25.50 17.34
CA VAL A 102 -9.29 25.63 18.75
C VAL A 102 -10.74 25.19 18.89
N MET A 103 -11.02 24.31 19.84
CA MET A 103 -12.38 23.94 20.20
C MET A 103 -12.86 24.87 21.32
N ASP A 104 -14.04 25.45 21.15
CA ASP A 104 -14.62 26.31 22.17
C ASP A 104 -14.82 25.53 23.47
N ALA A 105 -14.45 26.16 24.59
CA ALA A 105 -14.51 25.56 25.91
C ALA A 105 -15.94 25.11 26.30
N ASP A 106 -16.96 25.69 25.72
CA ASP A 106 -18.35 25.38 25.99
C ASP A 106 -18.73 23.91 25.55
N ALA A 107 -17.98 23.34 24.63
CA ALA A 107 -18.18 21.94 24.22
C ALA A 107 -17.74 20.91 25.28
N PHE A 108 -16.95 21.33 26.28
CA PHE A 108 -16.41 20.50 27.35
C PHE A 108 -16.71 21.13 28.72
N SER A 109 -17.95 21.59 28.94
CA SER A 109 -18.39 22.02 30.27
C SER A 109 -18.33 20.82 31.20
N VAL A 110 -17.20 20.62 31.85
CA VAL A 110 -17.14 19.77 33.04
C VAL A 110 -18.04 20.44 34.10
N PRO A 111 -19.05 19.73 34.65
CA PRO A 111 -19.89 20.29 35.70
C PRO A 111 -18.97 20.83 36.78
N GLN A 112 -18.98 22.16 37.00
CA GLN A 112 -18.27 22.74 38.13
C GLN A 112 -18.97 22.21 39.36
N ILE A 113 -18.30 21.33 40.10
CA ILE A 113 -18.72 20.96 41.44
C ILE A 113 -18.48 22.20 42.28
N ASP A 114 -19.56 22.88 42.68
CA ASP A 114 -19.47 24.03 43.54
C ASP A 114 -18.70 23.62 44.82
N PRO A 115 -17.60 24.33 45.15
CA PRO A 115 -16.86 24.01 46.34
C PRO A 115 -17.72 24.33 47.58
N PRO A 116 -17.56 23.61 48.67
CA PRO A 116 -18.30 23.86 49.90
C PRO A 116 -18.06 25.31 50.38
N PRO A 117 -19.10 25.98 50.95
CA PRO A 117 -19.15 27.43 51.15
C PRO A 117 -18.20 28.00 52.22
N ASN A 118 -17.26 27.24 52.77
CA ASN A 118 -16.51 27.64 53.97
C ASN A 118 -14.99 27.80 53.81
N VAL A 119 -14.48 28.16 52.61
CA VAL A 119 -13.06 28.50 52.47
C VAL A 119 -12.93 29.97 52.04
N SER A 120 -13.30 30.85 52.92
CA SER A 120 -13.04 32.29 52.81
C SER A 120 -11.58 32.56 53.16
N GLY A 121 -10.74 32.93 52.19
CA GLY A 121 -9.45 33.54 52.45
C GLY A 121 -8.21 32.95 51.79
N GLN A 122 -8.29 31.86 51.07
CA GLN A 122 -7.15 31.41 50.28
C GLN A 122 -7.30 31.88 48.83
N SER A 123 -6.37 32.69 48.37
CA SER A 123 -6.22 33.06 46.95
C SER A 123 -6.20 31.73 46.17
N ARG A 124 -7.28 31.43 45.40
CA ARG A 124 -7.33 30.27 44.54
C ARG A 124 -6.09 30.22 43.66
N PRO A 125 -5.27 29.18 43.70
CA PRO A 125 -4.26 29.01 42.67
C PRO A 125 -4.99 29.08 41.33
N GLN A 126 -4.56 29.98 40.44
CA GLN A 126 -5.09 30.07 39.09
C GLN A 126 -4.91 28.69 38.45
N GLN A 127 -6.02 27.97 38.33
CA GLN A 127 -5.99 26.68 37.66
C GLN A 127 -5.59 26.91 36.19
N PRO A 128 -4.59 26.20 35.69
CA PRO A 128 -4.18 26.37 34.32
C PRO A 128 -5.39 26.06 33.39
N THR A 129 -5.73 27.03 32.56
CA THR A 129 -6.83 26.89 31.60
C THR A 129 -6.37 25.99 30.45
N TRP A 130 -6.93 24.81 30.38
CA TRP A 130 -6.65 23.89 29.28
C TRP A 130 -7.58 24.20 28.11
N HIS A 131 -7.01 24.28 26.91
CA HIS A 131 -7.78 24.36 25.67
C HIS A 131 -7.69 23.04 24.90
N ALA A 132 -8.82 22.65 24.34
CA ALA A 132 -8.86 21.52 23.43
C ALA A 132 -8.61 22.00 22.00
N TYR A 133 -7.74 21.31 21.31
CA TYR A 133 -7.40 21.55 19.92
C TYR A 133 -7.78 20.35 19.08
N ARG A 134 -8.60 20.59 18.05
CA ARG A 134 -8.88 19.57 17.01
C ARG A 134 -7.75 19.62 15.99
N VAL A 135 -7.02 18.54 15.85
CA VAL A 135 -5.95 18.39 14.87
C VAL A 135 -6.47 17.47 13.76
N ILE A 136 -6.55 17.98 12.55
CA ILE A 136 -6.97 17.24 11.36
C ILE A 136 -5.75 17.08 10.48
N ALA A 137 -5.36 15.84 10.19
CA ALA A 137 -4.28 15.53 9.27
C ALA A 137 -4.85 14.83 8.02
N SER A 138 -4.38 15.21 6.85
CA SER A 138 -4.72 14.60 5.57
C SER A 138 -3.47 14.25 4.79
N VAL A 139 -3.46 13.08 4.14
CA VAL A 139 -2.37 12.61 3.28
C VAL A 139 -2.96 12.19 1.95
N SER A 140 -2.37 12.66 0.85
CA SER A 140 -2.77 12.30 -0.52
C SER A 140 -1.62 11.62 -1.28
N TRP A 141 -1.96 10.59 -2.09
CA TRP A 141 -0.98 9.83 -2.89
C TRP A 141 -1.38 9.67 -4.36
N GLY A 142 -2.32 10.46 -4.82
CA GLY A 142 -2.79 10.46 -6.20
C GLY A 142 -3.90 11.47 -6.43
N PRO A 143 -4.41 11.59 -7.65
CA PRO A 143 -5.32 12.67 -8.02
C PRO A 143 -6.66 12.66 -7.30
N ALA A 144 -7.09 11.52 -6.76
CA ALA A 144 -8.35 11.39 -6.04
C ALA A 144 -8.24 10.52 -4.78
N GLN A 145 -7.04 10.33 -4.27
CA GLN A 145 -6.77 9.42 -3.16
C GLN A 145 -6.27 10.24 -1.98
N VAL A 146 -7.13 10.41 -0.99
CA VAL A 146 -6.86 11.16 0.24
C VAL A 146 -7.28 10.31 1.43
N LEU A 147 -6.45 10.28 2.44
CA LEU A 147 -6.75 9.73 3.75
C LEU A 147 -6.73 10.86 4.77
N THR A 148 -7.77 10.96 5.57
CA THR A 148 -7.89 11.98 6.62
C THR A 148 -8.13 11.31 7.96
N ALA A 149 -7.48 11.82 8.98
CA ALA A 149 -7.75 11.44 10.36
C ALA A 149 -7.72 12.67 11.25
N GLU A 150 -8.44 12.62 12.36
CA GLU A 150 -8.48 13.68 13.34
C GLU A 150 -8.19 13.14 14.75
N THR A 151 -7.64 14.02 15.57
CA THR A 151 -7.42 13.78 16.99
C THR A 151 -7.68 15.05 17.78
N VAL A 152 -7.99 14.90 19.05
CA VAL A 152 -8.13 16.00 19.99
C VAL A 152 -6.92 16.01 20.91
N ARG A 153 -6.30 17.18 21.08
CA ARG A 153 -5.18 17.40 22.00
C ARG A 153 -5.50 18.49 23.00
N LEU A 154 -5.01 18.33 24.20
CA LEU A 154 -5.10 19.36 25.25
C LEU A 154 -3.78 20.14 25.27
N GLY A 155 -3.89 21.45 25.31
CA GLY A 155 -2.77 22.36 25.44
C GLY A 155 -3.10 23.53 26.34
N MET A 156 -2.08 24.17 26.90
CA MET A 156 -2.24 25.44 27.61
C MET A 156 -2.04 26.57 26.60
N PRO A 157 -2.86 27.64 26.66
CA PRO A 157 -2.54 28.87 25.94
C PRO A 157 -1.27 29.48 26.54
N GLU A 158 -0.48 30.16 25.72
CA GLU A 158 0.59 31.03 26.20
C GLU A 158 0.02 32.30 26.78
#